data_ece697e39f2d289028d2a56ad18925bd
#
_entry.id   ece697e39f2d289028d2a56ad18925bd
#
_cell.length_a   1.000
_cell.length_b   1.000
_cell.length_c   1.000
_cell.angle_alpha   90.00
_cell.angle_beta   90.00
_cell.angle_gamma   90.00
#
_symmetry.space_group_name_H-M   'P 1'
#
loop_
_entity.id
_entity.type
_entity.pdbx_description
1 polymer ?
#
loop_
_entity_poly.entity_id
_entity_poly.type
_entity_poly.pdbx_seq_one_letter_code
_entity_poly.pdbx_strand_id
1 'polypeptide(L)'
;MDDTYDIAIVGGGIVGAATFYQLQKKFSNRKLVLIEKEDLLAKHQTGNNSGVIHSGLYYTPGSNKAINCVRGRHELVDFSKKYKVNHDVCGKVVVATEKKEIKFLDKIYQNGIANNTEGIERISPNQIKEIEPYVKGVAGIWVPCTGIIDYVEATQKMIEVACAVNKNSKILLSHEVVKIENSDGLKLIKTKDVTVRSKYLIVCGGLQADRLAKSDGIPLKEKVVGFRGDYYELEDHAKQMVKNLIYPVPDPAFPFLGVHFTRMVNGDVECGPNAVFSFKREGYNKTDFSWNDTLD
;
A
#
# COMPACT_ATOMS: atom_id res chain seq x y z
N MET A 1 -37.74 -0.32 -7.31
CA MET A 1 -37.16 -1.63 -6.98
C MET A 1 -36.05 -1.40 -5.96
N ASP A 2 -36.14 -2.06 -4.82
CA ASP A 2 -35.15 -1.92 -3.74
C ASP A 2 -33.84 -2.60 -4.19
N ASP A 3 -32.85 -1.78 -4.54
CA ASP A 3 -31.59 -2.22 -5.12
C ASP A 3 -30.66 -2.66 -3.99
N THR A 4 -30.93 -3.85 -3.43
CA THR A 4 -30.11 -4.44 -2.36
C THR A 4 -28.91 -5.15 -2.96
N TYR A 5 -27.71 -4.79 -2.48
CA TYR A 5 -26.46 -5.44 -2.84
C TYR A 5 -26.17 -6.64 -1.93
N ASP A 6 -25.46 -7.63 -2.45
CA ASP A 6 -25.00 -8.73 -1.63
C ASP A 6 -23.87 -8.29 -0.70
N ILE A 7 -22.90 -7.53 -1.23
CA ILE A 7 -21.75 -7.04 -0.47
C ILE A 7 -21.48 -5.56 -0.82
N ALA A 8 -21.36 -4.72 0.19
CA ALA A 8 -20.86 -3.36 0.07
C ALA A 8 -19.42 -3.27 0.57
N ILE A 9 -18.59 -2.53 -0.15
CA ILE A 9 -17.20 -2.24 0.22
C ILE A 9 -17.06 -0.73 0.33
N VAL A 10 -16.60 -0.22 1.48
CA VAL A 10 -16.37 1.21 1.71
C VAL A 10 -14.89 1.52 1.65
N GLY A 11 -14.50 2.36 0.69
CA GLY A 11 -13.14 2.79 0.41
C GLY A 11 -12.62 2.29 -0.94
N GLY A 12 -12.25 3.23 -1.81
CA GLY A 12 -11.77 3.00 -3.18
C GLY A 12 -10.24 3.00 -3.32
N GLY A 13 -9.50 2.78 -2.23
CA GLY A 13 -8.07 2.51 -2.28
C GLY A 13 -7.76 1.08 -2.70
N ILE A 14 -6.45 0.74 -2.83
CA ILE A 14 -6.00 -0.58 -3.29
C ILE A 14 -6.60 -1.75 -2.48
N VAL A 15 -6.78 -1.60 -1.17
CA VAL A 15 -7.35 -2.66 -0.32
C VAL A 15 -8.82 -2.90 -0.68
N GLY A 16 -9.62 -1.83 -0.84
CA GLY A 16 -11.03 -1.96 -1.25
C GLY A 16 -11.17 -2.49 -2.68
N ALA A 17 -10.36 -2.01 -3.60
CA ALA A 17 -10.35 -2.48 -4.99
C ALA A 17 -9.93 -3.94 -5.11
N ALA A 18 -8.89 -4.37 -4.40
CA ALA A 18 -8.46 -5.76 -4.37
C ALA A 18 -9.52 -6.67 -3.73
N THR A 19 -10.18 -6.20 -2.65
CA THR A 19 -11.30 -6.91 -2.01
C THR A 19 -12.47 -7.07 -2.98
N PHE A 20 -12.86 -6.00 -3.67
CA PHE A 20 -13.92 -6.02 -4.67
C PHE A 20 -13.57 -6.99 -5.83
N TYR A 21 -12.35 -6.90 -6.35
CA TYR A 21 -11.86 -7.78 -7.42
C TYR A 21 -11.89 -9.25 -7.01
N GLN A 22 -11.33 -9.60 -5.88
CA GLN A 22 -11.27 -10.99 -5.41
C GLN A 22 -12.66 -11.56 -5.10
N LEU A 23 -13.54 -10.77 -4.49
CA LEU A 23 -14.91 -11.17 -4.21
C LEU A 23 -15.72 -11.36 -5.50
N GLN A 24 -15.60 -10.44 -6.46
CA GLN A 24 -16.32 -10.54 -7.71
C GLN A 24 -15.84 -11.73 -8.54
N LYS A 25 -14.55 -12.01 -8.52
CA LYS A 25 -13.96 -13.19 -9.18
C LYS A 25 -14.45 -14.51 -8.54
N LYS A 26 -14.53 -14.55 -7.20
CA LYS A 26 -14.97 -15.72 -6.44
C LYS A 26 -16.49 -15.92 -6.52
N PHE A 27 -17.26 -14.84 -6.54
CA PHE A 27 -18.72 -14.83 -6.52
C PHE A 27 -19.26 -14.04 -7.72
N SER A 28 -19.08 -14.58 -8.91
CA SER A 28 -19.37 -13.90 -10.18
C SER A 28 -20.82 -13.44 -10.34
N ASN A 29 -21.78 -14.11 -9.70
CA ASN A 29 -23.20 -13.80 -9.74
C ASN A 29 -23.69 -12.87 -8.62
N ARG A 30 -22.83 -12.52 -7.66
CA ARG A 30 -23.18 -11.62 -6.57
C ARG A 30 -23.09 -10.16 -7.01
N LYS A 31 -24.03 -9.36 -6.54
CA LYS A 31 -24.11 -7.93 -6.82
C LYS A 31 -23.32 -7.16 -5.75
N LEU A 32 -22.21 -6.58 -6.14
CA LEU A 32 -21.33 -5.81 -5.26
C LEU A 32 -21.47 -4.30 -5.49
N VAL A 33 -21.20 -3.51 -4.46
CA VAL A 33 -21.03 -2.07 -4.58
C VAL A 33 -19.77 -1.62 -3.85
N LEU A 34 -18.98 -0.78 -4.50
CA LEU A 34 -17.89 -0.06 -3.85
C LEU A 34 -18.29 1.40 -3.70
N ILE A 35 -18.10 1.96 -2.50
CA ILE A 35 -18.47 3.33 -2.14
C ILE A 35 -17.19 4.08 -1.77
N GLU A 36 -16.88 5.16 -2.51
CA GLU A 36 -15.72 6.02 -2.31
C GLU A 36 -16.18 7.47 -2.13
N LYS A 37 -15.59 8.16 -1.15
CA LYS A 37 -15.91 9.56 -0.85
C LYS A 37 -15.37 10.55 -1.87
N GLU A 38 -14.25 10.18 -2.51
CA GLU A 38 -13.60 11.02 -3.50
C GLU A 38 -14.21 10.83 -4.90
N ASP A 39 -13.93 11.77 -5.78
CA ASP A 39 -14.33 11.74 -7.19
C ASP A 39 -13.53 10.74 -8.04
N LEU A 40 -12.43 10.22 -7.48
CA LEU A 40 -11.53 9.26 -8.12
C LEU A 40 -11.14 8.16 -7.13
N LEU A 41 -10.80 6.98 -7.66
CA LEU A 41 -10.18 5.90 -6.91
C LEU A 41 -8.73 6.25 -6.55
N ALA A 42 -8.21 5.63 -5.49
CA ALA A 42 -6.80 5.69 -5.08
C ALA A 42 -6.27 7.07 -4.69
N LYS A 43 -7.11 8.02 -4.34
CA LYS A 43 -6.74 9.42 -4.11
C LYS A 43 -5.95 9.68 -2.83
N HIS A 44 -5.99 8.74 -1.87
CA HIS A 44 -5.29 8.83 -0.59
C HIS A 44 -4.00 8.00 -0.55
N GLN A 45 -3.78 7.17 0.48
CA GLN A 45 -2.55 6.40 0.69
C GLN A 45 -2.11 5.58 -0.54
N THR A 46 -3.06 5.11 -1.35
CA THR A 46 -2.77 4.36 -2.58
C THR A 46 -2.13 5.22 -3.66
N GLY A 47 -2.50 6.49 -3.78
CA GLY A 47 -1.87 7.43 -4.70
C GLY A 47 -0.69 8.21 -4.10
N ASN A 48 -0.45 8.08 -2.78
CA ASN A 48 0.59 8.80 -2.05
C ASN A 48 1.48 7.79 -1.30
N ASN A 49 2.21 6.97 -2.05
CA ASN A 49 3.11 5.93 -1.54
C ASN A 49 4.34 5.79 -2.44
N SER A 50 5.35 5.06 -1.97
CA SER A 50 6.62 4.87 -2.69
C SER A 50 6.55 3.89 -3.88
N GLY A 51 5.40 3.37 -4.24
CA GLY A 51 5.24 2.47 -5.39
C GLY A 51 5.97 1.13 -5.32
N VAL A 52 6.43 0.70 -4.15
CA VAL A 52 7.31 -0.47 -4.02
C VAL A 52 6.54 -1.79 -3.90
N ILE A 53 6.91 -2.76 -4.73
CA ILE A 53 6.51 -4.16 -4.59
C ILE A 53 7.49 -4.82 -3.61
N HIS A 54 7.09 -4.98 -2.34
CA HIS A 54 7.95 -5.52 -1.29
C HIS A 54 8.16 -7.05 -1.38
N SER A 55 9.36 -7.52 -0.97
CA SER A 55 9.73 -8.94 -0.96
C SER A 55 9.40 -9.71 0.33
N GLY A 56 9.02 -9.02 1.41
CA GLY A 56 8.85 -9.64 2.73
C GLY A 56 10.12 -9.74 3.58
N LEU A 57 11.23 -9.20 3.09
CA LEU A 57 12.59 -9.29 3.67
C LEU A 57 12.67 -8.93 5.17
N TYR A 58 11.95 -7.87 5.59
CA TYR A 58 12.03 -7.34 6.94
C TYR A 58 11.06 -7.98 7.94
N TYR A 59 10.15 -8.82 7.47
CA TYR A 59 9.08 -9.35 8.32
C TYR A 59 9.51 -10.59 9.07
N THR A 60 8.97 -10.76 10.28
CA THR A 60 9.22 -11.95 11.10
C THR A 60 8.79 -13.20 10.34
N PRO A 61 9.69 -14.17 10.15
CA PRO A 61 9.37 -15.41 9.47
C PRO A 61 8.17 -16.13 10.07
N GLY A 62 7.30 -16.67 9.20
CA GLY A 62 6.08 -17.36 9.59
C GLY A 62 4.92 -16.45 10.03
N SER A 63 5.12 -15.13 10.14
CA SER A 63 4.03 -14.20 10.43
C SER A 63 3.08 -14.08 9.23
N ASN A 64 1.79 -13.80 9.52
CA ASN A 64 0.81 -13.51 8.46
C ASN A 64 1.27 -12.38 7.52
N LYS A 65 2.00 -11.39 8.07
CA LYS A 65 2.54 -10.29 7.28
C LYS A 65 3.60 -10.76 6.28
N ALA A 66 4.51 -11.67 6.68
CA ALA A 66 5.51 -12.25 5.80
C ALA A 66 4.87 -13.12 4.72
N ILE A 67 3.99 -14.05 5.10
CA ILE A 67 3.29 -14.98 4.20
C ILE A 67 2.48 -14.20 3.15
N ASN A 68 1.68 -13.23 3.60
CA ASN A 68 0.84 -12.44 2.70
C ASN A 68 1.66 -11.51 1.79
N CYS A 69 2.81 -11.01 2.26
CA CYS A 69 3.68 -10.18 1.42
C CYS A 69 4.30 -11.00 0.27
N VAL A 70 4.85 -12.18 0.57
CA VAL A 70 5.45 -13.05 -0.46
C VAL A 70 4.38 -13.48 -1.47
N ARG A 71 3.26 -14.01 -1.00
CA ARG A 71 2.15 -14.44 -1.86
C ARG A 71 1.58 -13.26 -2.68
N GLY A 72 1.30 -12.15 -2.01
CA GLY A 72 0.72 -10.96 -2.65
C GLY A 72 1.63 -10.34 -3.70
N ARG A 73 2.95 -10.39 -3.51
CA ARG A 73 3.93 -9.98 -4.51
C ARG A 73 3.78 -10.78 -5.81
N HIS A 74 3.73 -12.11 -5.74
CA HIS A 74 3.54 -12.94 -6.91
C HIS A 74 2.21 -12.63 -7.61
N GLU A 75 1.11 -12.63 -6.84
CA GLU A 75 -0.22 -12.34 -7.38
C GLU A 75 -0.29 -10.95 -8.04
N LEU A 76 0.38 -9.94 -7.45
CA LEU A 76 0.40 -8.57 -7.98
C LEU A 76 1.23 -8.47 -9.27
N VAL A 77 2.41 -9.09 -9.32
CA VAL A 77 3.25 -9.11 -10.53
C VAL A 77 2.56 -9.86 -11.65
N ASP A 78 1.94 -11.02 -11.37
CA ASP A 78 1.18 -11.78 -12.37
C ASP A 78 -0.03 -11.00 -12.88
N PHE A 79 -0.74 -10.32 -11.98
CA PHE A 79 -1.84 -9.42 -12.33
C PHE A 79 -1.35 -8.30 -13.25
N SER A 80 -0.23 -7.65 -12.89
CA SER A 80 0.34 -6.54 -13.63
C SER A 80 0.78 -6.94 -15.03
N LYS A 81 1.45 -8.09 -15.17
CA LYS A 81 1.81 -8.66 -16.48
C LYS A 81 0.57 -8.97 -17.32
N LYS A 82 -0.43 -9.62 -16.73
CA LYS A 82 -1.65 -10.04 -17.42
C LYS A 82 -2.45 -8.85 -17.95
N TYR A 83 -2.57 -7.80 -17.14
CA TYR A 83 -3.43 -6.66 -17.43
C TYR A 83 -2.66 -5.40 -17.85
N LYS A 84 -1.34 -5.54 -18.08
CA LYS A 84 -0.44 -4.47 -18.55
C LYS A 84 -0.40 -3.25 -17.65
N VAL A 85 -0.47 -3.47 -16.32
CA VAL A 85 -0.22 -2.41 -15.34
C VAL A 85 1.26 -2.07 -15.35
N ASN A 86 1.59 -0.78 -15.32
CA ASN A 86 2.97 -0.30 -15.35
C ASN A 86 3.72 -0.72 -14.09
N HIS A 87 4.75 -1.55 -14.27
CA HIS A 87 5.58 -2.11 -13.19
C HIS A 87 6.95 -2.52 -13.73
N ASP A 88 7.92 -2.59 -12.82
CA ASP A 88 9.25 -3.12 -13.12
C ASP A 88 9.81 -3.87 -11.90
N VAL A 89 10.23 -5.11 -12.08
CA VAL A 89 10.91 -5.91 -11.04
C VAL A 89 12.40 -5.60 -11.11
N CYS A 90 12.75 -4.38 -10.69
CA CYS A 90 14.09 -3.82 -10.84
C CYS A 90 15.10 -4.31 -9.80
N GLY A 91 14.63 -4.84 -8.67
CA GLY A 91 15.49 -5.25 -7.58
C GLY A 91 15.75 -4.14 -6.53
N LYS A 92 16.40 -4.55 -5.44
CA LYS A 92 16.74 -3.68 -4.32
C LYS A 92 18.09 -4.03 -3.72
N VAL A 93 18.89 -3.02 -3.43
CA VAL A 93 20.11 -3.14 -2.62
C VAL A 93 19.83 -2.67 -1.20
N VAL A 94 20.08 -3.51 -0.20
CA VAL A 94 20.13 -3.09 1.21
C VAL A 94 21.59 -2.93 1.59
N VAL A 95 21.99 -1.75 2.04
CA VAL A 95 23.41 -1.37 2.22
C VAL A 95 23.72 -1.11 3.68
N ALA A 96 24.75 -1.77 4.20
CA ALA A 96 25.41 -1.40 5.43
C ALA A 96 26.54 -0.39 5.11
N THR A 97 26.44 0.80 5.68
CA THR A 97 27.43 1.86 5.48
C THR A 97 28.57 1.78 6.50
N GLU A 98 28.31 1.16 7.66
CA GLU A 98 29.26 0.98 8.75
C GLU A 98 29.34 -0.49 9.19
N LYS A 99 30.52 -0.89 9.72
CA LYS A 99 30.73 -2.27 10.21
C LYS A 99 29.76 -2.69 11.32
N LYS A 100 29.35 -1.75 12.17
CA LYS A 100 28.38 -2.02 13.26
C LYS A 100 27.01 -2.49 12.75
N GLU A 101 26.65 -2.17 11.49
CA GLU A 101 25.37 -2.51 10.87
C GLU A 101 25.36 -3.95 10.31
N ILE A 102 26.52 -4.56 10.12
CA ILE A 102 26.63 -5.90 9.51
C ILE A 102 25.79 -6.94 10.27
N LYS A 103 25.79 -6.91 11.61
CA LYS A 103 24.99 -7.84 12.42
C LYS A 103 23.49 -7.72 12.16
N PHE A 104 22.99 -6.52 11.86
CA PHE A 104 21.60 -6.28 11.53
C PHE A 104 21.31 -6.69 10.09
N LEU A 105 22.22 -6.41 9.18
CA LEU A 105 22.16 -6.89 7.79
C LEU A 105 22.07 -8.42 7.74
N ASP A 106 22.88 -9.11 8.56
CA ASP A 106 22.86 -10.56 8.67
C ASP A 106 21.50 -11.10 9.13
N LYS A 107 20.89 -10.45 10.14
CA LYS A 107 19.56 -10.80 10.61
C LYS A 107 18.50 -10.63 9.52
N ILE A 108 18.58 -9.54 8.76
CA ILE A 108 17.67 -9.28 7.63
C ILE A 108 17.84 -10.36 6.55
N TYR A 109 19.09 -10.73 6.24
CA TYR A 109 19.39 -11.79 5.30
C TYR A 109 18.79 -13.13 5.73
N GLN A 110 18.95 -13.52 7.00
CA GLN A 110 18.35 -14.74 7.54
C GLN A 110 16.84 -14.72 7.49
N ASN A 111 16.21 -13.58 7.81
CA ASN A 111 14.76 -13.40 7.66
C ASN A 111 14.33 -13.58 6.19
N GLY A 112 15.08 -13.04 5.24
CA GLY A 112 14.82 -13.19 3.81
C GLY A 112 14.87 -14.65 3.37
N ILE A 113 15.89 -15.40 3.78
CA ILE A 113 15.98 -16.85 3.53
C ILE A 113 14.78 -17.59 4.11
N ALA A 114 14.46 -17.35 5.39
CA ALA A 114 13.35 -18.00 6.08
C ALA A 114 11.97 -17.65 5.51
N ASN A 115 11.83 -16.47 4.87
CA ASN A 115 10.64 -16.03 4.17
C ASN A 115 10.60 -16.45 2.69
N ASN A 116 11.54 -17.26 2.23
CA ASN A 116 11.68 -17.70 0.83
C ASN A 116 11.75 -16.50 -0.14
N THR A 117 12.52 -15.45 0.21
CA THR A 117 12.81 -14.33 -0.70
C THR A 117 13.72 -14.82 -1.83
N GLU A 118 13.19 -14.90 -3.04
CA GLU A 118 13.88 -15.52 -4.18
C GLU A 118 15.08 -14.70 -4.63
N GLY A 119 16.17 -15.40 -4.92
CA GLY A 119 17.40 -14.82 -5.46
C GLY A 119 18.12 -13.87 -4.52
N ILE A 120 17.80 -13.88 -3.22
CA ILE A 120 18.47 -13.03 -2.23
C ILE A 120 19.94 -13.44 -2.10
N GLU A 121 20.84 -12.46 -2.15
CA GLU A 121 22.29 -12.69 -2.08
C GLU A 121 22.98 -11.68 -1.18
N ARG A 122 24.02 -12.13 -0.46
CA ARG A 122 24.97 -11.22 0.16
C ARG A 122 25.92 -10.69 -0.88
N ILE A 123 26.14 -9.39 -0.89
CA ILE A 123 27.03 -8.75 -1.86
C ILE A 123 28.14 -7.97 -1.18
N SER A 124 29.32 -8.02 -1.81
CA SER A 124 30.53 -7.30 -1.40
C SER A 124 30.44 -5.81 -1.81
N PRO A 125 31.33 -4.94 -1.27
CA PRO A 125 31.42 -3.54 -1.69
C PRO A 125 31.64 -3.35 -3.19
N ASN A 126 32.35 -4.25 -3.85
CA ASN A 126 32.55 -4.19 -5.31
C ASN A 126 31.26 -4.50 -6.06
N GLN A 127 30.55 -5.54 -5.66
CA GLN A 127 29.25 -5.89 -6.26
C GLN A 127 28.19 -4.80 -6.02
N ILE A 128 28.21 -4.11 -4.85
CA ILE A 128 27.37 -2.94 -4.63
C ILE A 128 27.62 -1.89 -5.71
N LYS A 129 28.89 -1.58 -6.01
CA LYS A 129 29.26 -0.58 -7.04
C LYS A 129 28.92 -1.04 -8.46
N GLU A 130 28.93 -2.33 -8.74
CA GLU A 130 28.52 -2.86 -10.05
C GLU A 130 27.01 -2.65 -10.27
N ILE A 131 26.19 -2.87 -9.22
CA ILE A 131 24.74 -2.70 -9.27
C ILE A 131 24.37 -1.21 -9.21
N GLU A 132 24.92 -0.51 -8.22
CA GLU A 132 24.64 0.91 -7.92
C GLU A 132 25.96 1.71 -7.83
N PRO A 133 26.48 2.26 -8.94
CA PRO A 133 27.82 2.85 -9.01
C PRO A 133 28.07 3.99 -8.03
N TYR A 134 27.03 4.72 -7.64
CA TYR A 134 27.13 5.87 -6.74
C TYR A 134 26.96 5.51 -5.27
N VAL A 135 26.65 4.25 -4.94
CA VAL A 135 26.46 3.77 -3.56
C VAL A 135 27.80 3.33 -2.96
N LYS A 136 28.04 3.75 -1.71
CA LYS A 136 29.16 3.30 -0.89
C LYS A 136 28.64 2.49 0.28
N GLY A 137 29.19 1.31 0.48
CA GLY A 137 28.83 0.44 1.60
C GLY A 137 29.97 -0.52 1.94
N VAL A 138 29.94 -1.08 3.14
CA VAL A 138 30.90 -2.09 3.62
C VAL A 138 30.42 -3.51 3.39
N ALA A 139 29.11 -3.70 3.23
CA ALA A 139 28.42 -4.95 2.88
C ALA A 139 27.01 -4.64 2.39
N GLY A 140 26.40 -5.57 1.66
CA GLY A 140 25.01 -5.40 1.20
C GLY A 140 24.27 -6.72 1.03
N ILE A 141 22.98 -6.57 0.74
CA ILE A 141 22.10 -7.66 0.29
C ILE A 141 21.46 -7.21 -1.02
N TRP A 142 21.55 -8.06 -2.04
CA TRP A 142 20.78 -7.91 -3.27
C TRP A 142 19.47 -8.69 -3.17
N VAL A 143 18.35 -8.06 -3.54
CA VAL A 143 17.00 -8.62 -3.50
C VAL A 143 16.33 -8.45 -4.85
N PRO A 144 16.57 -9.34 -5.81
CA PRO A 144 16.14 -9.18 -7.20
C PRO A 144 14.61 -9.19 -7.39
N CYS A 145 13.87 -9.82 -6.50
CA CYS A 145 12.41 -9.97 -6.60
C CYS A 145 11.60 -8.76 -6.09
N THR A 146 12.27 -7.69 -5.67
CA THR A 146 11.64 -6.41 -5.31
C THR A 146 11.41 -5.57 -6.57
N GLY A 147 10.36 -4.78 -6.61
CA GLY A 147 10.05 -3.97 -7.78
C GLY A 147 9.29 -2.69 -7.45
N ILE A 148 8.87 -2.03 -8.51
CA ILE A 148 8.06 -0.81 -8.49
C ILE A 148 6.81 -1.00 -9.34
N ILE A 149 5.73 -0.28 -9.00
CA ILE A 149 4.44 -0.39 -9.68
C ILE A 149 3.66 0.91 -9.54
N ASP A 150 2.82 1.21 -10.52
CA ASP A 150 1.77 2.20 -10.39
C ASP A 150 0.56 1.59 -9.66
N TYR A 151 0.44 1.89 -8.35
CA TYR A 151 -0.68 1.40 -7.54
C TYR A 151 -2.01 2.07 -7.90
N VAL A 152 -2.01 3.27 -8.48
CA VAL A 152 -3.23 3.91 -8.95
C VAL A 152 -3.78 3.15 -10.15
N GLU A 153 -2.93 2.88 -11.13
CA GLU A 153 -3.28 2.08 -12.31
C GLU A 153 -3.72 0.65 -11.92
N ALA A 154 -3.01 0.00 -10.99
CA ALA A 154 -3.36 -1.32 -10.49
C ALA A 154 -4.76 -1.32 -9.85
N THR A 155 -5.08 -0.29 -9.05
CA THR A 155 -6.38 -0.13 -8.39
C THR A 155 -7.49 0.02 -9.42
N GLN A 156 -7.32 0.92 -10.39
CA GLN A 156 -8.28 1.16 -11.47
C GLN A 156 -8.51 -0.11 -12.30
N LYS A 157 -7.44 -0.81 -12.64
CA LYS A 157 -7.49 -2.04 -13.42
C LYS A 157 -8.18 -3.20 -12.68
N MET A 158 -8.01 -3.33 -11.37
CA MET A 158 -8.73 -4.32 -10.56
C MET A 158 -10.23 -4.07 -10.61
N ILE A 159 -10.66 -2.82 -10.50
CA ILE A 159 -12.08 -2.44 -10.58
C ILE A 159 -12.64 -2.68 -11.99
N GLU A 160 -11.93 -2.25 -13.03
CA GLU A 160 -12.33 -2.48 -14.43
C GLU A 160 -12.59 -3.95 -14.70
N VAL A 161 -11.63 -4.82 -14.34
CA VAL A 161 -11.73 -6.27 -14.57
C VAL A 161 -12.88 -6.88 -13.76
N ALA A 162 -13.07 -6.44 -12.51
CA ALA A 162 -14.15 -6.94 -11.67
C ALA A 162 -15.54 -6.54 -12.19
N CYS A 163 -15.70 -5.29 -12.63
CA CYS A 163 -16.96 -4.81 -13.20
C CYS A 163 -17.30 -5.52 -14.53
N ALA A 164 -16.31 -5.98 -15.28
CA ALA A 164 -16.53 -6.79 -16.48
C ALA A 164 -17.10 -8.18 -16.16
N VAL A 165 -16.83 -8.73 -14.96
CA VAL A 165 -17.40 -10.03 -14.52
C VAL A 165 -18.89 -9.92 -14.24
N ASN A 166 -19.33 -8.84 -13.60
CA ASN A 166 -20.74 -8.62 -13.27
C ASN A 166 -21.14 -7.15 -13.45
N LYS A 167 -21.87 -6.87 -14.52
CA LYS A 167 -22.33 -5.52 -14.87
C LYS A 167 -23.37 -4.94 -13.90
N ASN A 168 -23.96 -5.76 -13.01
CA ASN A 168 -24.88 -5.29 -11.97
C ASN A 168 -24.15 -4.77 -10.73
N SER A 169 -22.85 -5.01 -10.62
CA SER A 169 -22.01 -4.41 -9.57
C SER A 169 -21.68 -2.96 -9.91
N LYS A 170 -21.58 -2.10 -8.90
CA LYS A 170 -21.48 -0.65 -9.10
C LYS A 170 -20.33 -0.04 -8.29
N ILE A 171 -19.84 1.06 -8.81
CA ILE A 171 -18.86 1.94 -8.14
C ILE A 171 -19.54 3.30 -7.94
N LEU A 172 -19.63 3.74 -6.69
CA LEU A 172 -20.19 5.03 -6.31
C LEU A 172 -19.03 5.93 -5.84
N LEU A 173 -18.60 6.82 -6.71
CA LEU A 173 -17.62 7.87 -6.41
C LEU A 173 -18.34 9.12 -5.89
N SER A 174 -17.63 9.99 -5.17
CA SER A 174 -18.19 11.20 -4.54
C SER A 174 -19.29 10.91 -3.51
N HIS A 175 -19.26 9.72 -2.88
CA HIS A 175 -20.25 9.27 -1.92
C HIS A 175 -19.60 9.02 -0.56
N GLU A 176 -19.44 10.07 0.24
CA GLU A 176 -18.95 9.96 1.61
C GLU A 176 -19.95 9.25 2.52
N VAL A 177 -19.53 8.15 3.15
CA VAL A 177 -20.36 7.44 4.14
C VAL A 177 -20.38 8.25 5.44
N VAL A 178 -21.58 8.70 5.81
CA VAL A 178 -21.79 9.52 7.02
C VAL A 178 -22.36 8.71 8.18
N LYS A 179 -23.07 7.61 7.90
CA LYS A 179 -23.66 6.75 8.94
C LYS A 179 -23.87 5.33 8.43
N ILE A 180 -23.69 4.37 9.33
CA ILE A 180 -24.00 2.96 9.09
C ILE A 180 -25.03 2.52 10.12
N GLU A 181 -26.12 1.90 9.67
CA GLU A 181 -27.19 1.39 10.54
C GLU A 181 -27.49 -0.07 10.18
N ASN A 182 -28.07 -0.79 11.13
CA ASN A 182 -28.56 -2.15 10.92
C ASN A 182 -30.09 -2.14 10.99
N SER A 183 -30.78 -2.63 9.96
CA SER A 183 -32.23 -2.78 9.91
C SER A 183 -32.62 -4.01 9.13
N ASP A 184 -33.48 -4.82 9.71
CA ASP A 184 -34.06 -6.02 9.08
C ASP A 184 -33.02 -6.99 8.50
N GLY A 185 -31.91 -7.16 9.20
CA GLY A 185 -30.80 -8.03 8.77
C GLY A 185 -29.94 -7.45 7.64
N LEU A 186 -30.14 -6.17 7.28
CA LEU A 186 -29.35 -5.47 6.28
C LEU A 186 -28.51 -4.35 6.91
N LYS A 187 -27.42 -4.03 6.25
CA LYS A 187 -26.64 -2.81 6.47
C LYS A 187 -27.24 -1.68 5.65
N LEU A 188 -27.56 -0.57 6.30
CA LEU A 188 -27.98 0.68 5.68
C LEU A 188 -26.80 1.65 5.72
N ILE A 189 -26.14 1.83 4.59
CA ILE A 189 -24.94 2.66 4.45
C ILE A 189 -25.41 4.00 3.88
N LYS A 190 -25.45 5.03 4.75
CA LYS A 190 -25.96 6.36 4.39
C LYS A 190 -24.82 7.25 3.95
N THR A 191 -24.98 7.84 2.77
CA THR A 191 -24.19 8.97 2.29
C THR A 191 -25.03 10.25 2.38
N LYS A 192 -24.51 11.38 1.92
CA LYS A 192 -25.29 12.63 1.88
C LYS A 192 -26.49 12.53 0.94
N ASP A 193 -26.34 11.78 -0.16
CA ASP A 193 -27.29 11.78 -1.28
C ASP A 193 -28.13 10.50 -1.38
N VAL A 194 -27.54 9.34 -0.98
CA VAL A 194 -28.19 8.04 -1.15
C VAL A 194 -28.02 7.15 0.09
N THR A 195 -28.93 6.19 0.24
CA THR A 195 -28.79 5.08 1.17
C THR A 195 -28.57 3.79 0.40
N VAL A 196 -27.43 3.16 0.59
CA VAL A 196 -27.10 1.85 -0.01
C VAL A 196 -27.51 0.75 0.98
N ARG A 197 -28.27 -0.24 0.48
CA ARG A 197 -28.66 -1.43 1.25
C ARG A 197 -27.79 -2.60 0.87
N SER A 198 -27.25 -3.34 1.85
CA SER A 198 -26.40 -4.50 1.59
C SER A 198 -26.55 -5.57 2.67
N LYS A 199 -26.40 -6.84 2.29
CA LYS A 199 -26.38 -7.96 3.25
C LYS A 199 -25.11 -7.97 4.08
N TYR A 200 -23.98 -7.68 3.45
CA TYR A 200 -22.65 -7.67 4.09
C TYR A 200 -21.96 -6.35 3.82
N LEU A 201 -21.18 -5.90 4.77
CA LEU A 201 -20.36 -4.70 4.69
C LEU A 201 -18.91 -5.03 5.00
N ILE A 202 -17.99 -4.56 4.14
CA ILE A 202 -16.55 -4.62 4.36
C ILE A 202 -16.02 -3.18 4.35
N VAL A 203 -15.36 -2.77 5.42
CA VAL A 203 -14.81 -1.42 5.56
C VAL A 203 -13.33 -1.45 5.22
N CYS A 204 -12.94 -0.73 4.17
CA CYS A 204 -11.58 -0.53 3.69
C CYS A 204 -11.21 0.98 3.70
N GLY A 205 -11.66 1.70 4.72
CA GLY A 205 -11.63 3.17 4.80
C GLY A 205 -10.27 3.79 5.13
N GLY A 206 -9.16 3.03 5.05
CA GLY A 206 -7.81 3.57 5.26
C GLY A 206 -7.70 4.32 6.60
N LEU A 207 -7.30 5.59 6.55
CA LEU A 207 -7.17 6.45 7.75
C LEU A 207 -8.49 6.75 8.46
N GLN A 208 -9.65 6.45 7.87
CA GLN A 208 -10.97 6.62 8.47
C GLN A 208 -11.56 5.30 9.01
N ALA A 209 -10.80 4.20 8.99
CA ALA A 209 -11.33 2.86 9.29
C ALA A 209 -11.92 2.74 10.70
N ASP A 210 -11.29 3.35 11.71
CA ASP A 210 -11.77 3.34 13.09
C ASP A 210 -13.06 4.14 13.28
N ARG A 211 -13.21 5.28 12.58
CA ARG A 211 -14.42 6.10 12.59
C ARG A 211 -15.60 5.38 11.93
N LEU A 212 -15.34 4.73 10.79
CA LEU A 212 -16.35 3.93 10.10
C LEU A 212 -16.79 2.73 10.94
N ALA A 213 -15.86 2.03 11.60
CA ALA A 213 -16.18 0.93 12.50
C ALA A 213 -17.01 1.40 13.70
N LYS A 214 -16.67 2.53 14.32
CA LYS A 214 -17.49 3.15 15.38
C LYS A 214 -18.88 3.54 14.89
N SER A 215 -18.99 4.03 13.65
CA SER A 215 -20.30 4.37 13.03
C SER A 215 -21.19 3.11 12.84
N ASP A 216 -20.60 1.93 12.66
CA ASP A 216 -21.30 0.64 12.60
C ASP A 216 -21.57 0.03 14.00
N GLY A 217 -21.28 0.79 15.07
CA GLY A 217 -21.53 0.36 16.47
C GLY A 217 -20.45 -0.59 17.02
N ILE A 218 -19.31 -0.74 16.38
CA ILE A 218 -18.22 -1.57 16.87
C ILE A 218 -17.43 -0.82 17.94
N PRO A 219 -17.36 -1.33 19.19
CA PRO A 219 -16.59 -0.70 20.25
C PRO A 219 -15.09 -0.91 19.99
N LEU A 220 -14.39 0.18 19.63
CA LEU A 220 -12.94 0.17 19.43
C LEU A 220 -12.24 0.94 20.54
N LYS A 221 -11.15 0.38 21.06
CA LYS A 221 -10.19 1.06 21.93
C LYS A 221 -9.05 1.71 21.11
N GLU A 222 -8.77 1.14 19.96
CA GLU A 222 -7.72 1.57 19.06
C GLU A 222 -8.15 2.82 18.28
N LYS A 223 -7.18 3.66 17.96
CA LYS A 223 -7.32 4.85 17.11
C LYS A 223 -6.30 4.83 15.98
N VAL A 224 -6.68 5.36 14.84
CA VAL A 224 -5.74 5.60 13.72
C VAL A 224 -5.13 6.98 13.88
N VAL A 225 -3.80 7.02 13.90
CA VAL A 225 -3.01 8.25 13.98
C VAL A 225 -2.26 8.46 12.67
N GLY A 226 -2.37 9.65 12.09
CA GLY A 226 -1.73 9.99 10.82
C GLY A 226 -0.26 10.38 11.00
N PHE A 227 0.63 9.72 10.25
CA PHE A 227 1.99 10.19 10.01
C PHE A 227 2.18 10.40 8.52
N ARG A 228 2.79 11.52 8.14
CA ARG A 228 3.14 11.82 6.76
C ARG A 228 4.61 11.49 6.53
N GLY A 229 4.93 10.88 5.40
CA GLY A 229 6.29 10.77 4.90
C GLY A 229 6.60 11.95 3.99
N ASP A 230 7.54 12.79 4.36
CA ASP A 230 8.03 13.85 3.47
C ASP A 230 9.22 13.32 2.66
N TYR A 231 9.15 13.50 1.34
CA TYR A 231 10.18 13.05 0.40
C TYR A 231 10.77 14.25 -0.35
N TYR A 232 12.01 14.08 -0.76
CA TYR A 232 12.64 14.91 -1.79
C TYR A 232 12.64 14.14 -3.10
N GLU A 233 12.42 14.83 -4.20
CA GLU A 233 12.62 14.30 -5.54
C GLU A 233 14.00 14.75 -6.04
N LEU A 234 14.73 13.84 -6.68
CA LEU A 234 16.00 14.17 -7.30
C LEU A 234 15.77 15.00 -8.57
N GLU A 235 16.61 16.00 -8.77
CA GLU A 235 16.61 16.75 -10.04
C GLU A 235 16.97 15.84 -11.22
N ASP A 236 16.50 16.16 -12.42
CA ASP A 236 16.63 15.32 -13.60
C ASP A 236 18.06 14.85 -13.88
N HIS A 237 19.06 15.75 -13.67
CA HIS A 237 20.46 15.41 -13.87
C HIS A 237 20.99 14.38 -12.87
N ALA A 238 20.32 14.17 -11.73
CA ALA A 238 20.73 13.24 -10.68
C ALA A 238 19.94 11.92 -10.70
N LYS A 239 18.79 11.83 -11.38
CA LYS A 239 17.94 10.62 -11.42
C LYS A 239 18.71 9.38 -11.91
N GLN A 240 19.64 9.57 -12.85
CA GLN A 240 20.50 8.48 -13.37
C GLN A 240 21.45 7.87 -12.35
N MET A 241 21.61 8.49 -11.18
CA MET A 241 22.48 7.98 -10.10
C MET A 241 21.84 6.80 -9.35
N VAL A 242 20.53 6.56 -9.54
CA VAL A 242 19.76 5.50 -8.88
C VAL A 242 19.15 4.58 -9.94
N LYS A 243 19.63 3.35 -10.01
CA LYS A 243 19.16 2.36 -11.00
C LYS A 243 18.03 1.49 -10.48
N ASN A 244 18.09 1.16 -9.20
CA ASN A 244 17.17 0.24 -8.52
C ASN A 244 16.62 0.91 -7.24
N LEU A 245 16.23 0.12 -6.26
CA LEU A 245 15.86 0.60 -4.93
C LEU A 245 17.07 0.53 -4.00
N ILE A 246 17.39 1.60 -3.29
CA ILE A 246 18.57 1.68 -2.41
C ILE A 246 18.11 1.96 -0.99
N TYR A 247 18.25 0.99 -0.10
CA TYR A 247 17.77 1.05 1.28
C TYR A 247 18.95 0.92 2.26
N PRO A 248 19.00 1.71 3.35
CA PRO A 248 19.94 1.46 4.43
C PRO A 248 19.50 0.23 5.23
N VAL A 249 20.41 -0.28 6.03
CA VAL A 249 20.06 -1.21 7.12
C VAL A 249 19.18 -0.45 8.12
N PRO A 250 17.98 -0.93 8.46
CA PRO A 250 17.14 -0.28 9.46
C PRO A 250 17.83 -0.23 10.83
N ASP A 251 17.80 0.94 11.47
CA ASP A 251 18.24 1.10 12.84
C ASP A 251 17.12 0.63 13.80
N PRO A 252 17.36 -0.38 14.64
CA PRO A 252 16.33 -0.86 15.57
C PRO A 252 15.86 0.17 16.62
N ALA A 253 16.62 1.24 16.84
CA ALA A 253 16.24 2.31 17.75
C ALA A 253 15.11 3.20 17.22
N PHE A 254 14.86 3.16 15.89
CA PHE A 254 13.83 3.96 15.26
C PHE A 254 12.69 3.09 14.76
N PRO A 255 11.42 3.48 14.99
CA PRO A 255 10.24 2.72 14.54
C PRO A 255 9.97 2.84 13.03
N PHE A 256 10.65 3.76 12.34
CA PHE A 256 10.48 4.03 10.92
C PHE A 256 11.70 3.56 10.12
N LEU A 257 11.48 3.26 8.85
CA LEU A 257 12.56 2.99 7.91
C LEU A 257 13.43 4.23 7.74
N GLY A 258 14.74 4.02 7.65
CA GLY A 258 15.68 5.09 7.31
C GLY A 258 15.42 5.66 5.91
N VAL A 259 15.94 6.86 5.67
CA VAL A 259 15.87 7.51 4.35
C VAL A 259 16.47 6.58 3.29
N HIS A 260 15.73 6.38 2.22
CA HIS A 260 16.10 5.50 1.11
C HIS A 260 15.78 6.16 -0.23
N PHE A 261 16.37 5.62 -1.29
CA PHE A 261 16.07 6.09 -2.64
C PHE A 261 15.16 5.08 -3.33
N THR A 262 14.10 5.60 -3.94
CA THR A 262 13.12 4.82 -4.68
C THR A 262 13.00 5.36 -6.09
N ARG A 263 13.39 4.56 -7.08
CA ARG A 263 13.05 4.85 -8.46
C ARG A 263 11.57 4.54 -8.68
N MET A 264 10.84 5.48 -9.26
CA MET A 264 9.43 5.35 -9.56
C MET A 264 9.19 4.82 -10.97
N VAL A 265 7.99 4.33 -11.26
CA VAL A 265 7.64 3.79 -12.60
C VAL A 265 7.66 4.84 -13.71
N ASN A 266 7.49 6.11 -13.39
CA ASN A 266 7.58 7.25 -14.31
C ASN A 266 9.02 7.73 -14.56
N GLY A 267 10.01 7.13 -13.87
CA GLY A 267 11.42 7.47 -13.96
C GLY A 267 11.90 8.48 -12.93
N ASP A 268 11.01 9.05 -12.11
CA ASP A 268 11.41 9.90 -11.00
C ASP A 268 12.15 9.11 -9.93
N VAL A 269 12.91 9.79 -9.10
CA VAL A 269 13.60 9.20 -7.96
C VAL A 269 13.30 10.01 -6.71
N GLU A 270 12.68 9.35 -5.75
CA GLU A 270 12.38 9.91 -4.44
C GLU A 270 13.44 9.53 -3.40
N CYS A 271 13.74 10.46 -2.50
CA CYS A 271 14.60 10.29 -1.34
C CYS A 271 13.82 10.61 -0.07
N GLY A 272 13.60 9.62 0.76
CA GLY A 272 12.79 9.73 1.98
C GLY A 272 12.47 8.37 2.58
N PRO A 273 11.47 8.32 3.49
CA PRO A 273 10.74 9.45 4.06
C PRO A 273 11.43 10.09 5.27
N ASN A 274 11.08 11.36 5.53
CA ASN A 274 11.08 11.90 6.88
C ASN A 274 9.68 11.70 7.47
N ALA A 275 9.57 10.97 8.57
CA ALA A 275 8.29 10.76 9.24
C ALA A 275 7.90 11.99 10.05
N VAL A 276 6.76 12.59 9.69
CA VAL A 276 6.23 13.80 10.35
C VAL A 276 4.83 13.51 10.90
N PHE A 277 4.57 13.90 12.14
CA PHE A 277 3.23 13.83 12.70
C PHE A 277 2.28 14.72 11.90
N SER A 278 1.11 14.18 11.54
CA SER A 278 0.11 14.93 10.78
C SER A 278 -1.03 15.38 11.70
N PHE A 279 -1.28 16.70 11.74
CA PHE A 279 -2.40 17.29 12.47
C PHE A 279 -3.76 17.15 11.75
N LYS A 280 -3.77 16.43 10.64
CA LYS A 280 -4.96 16.03 9.89
C LYS A 280 -4.77 14.59 9.42
N ARG A 281 -5.76 13.72 9.56
CA ARG A 281 -5.65 12.30 9.16
C ARG A 281 -5.23 12.13 7.71
N GLU A 282 -5.79 12.95 6.83
CA GLU A 282 -5.47 12.99 5.40
C GLU A 282 -4.70 14.26 5.07
N GLY A 283 -3.63 14.52 5.85
CA GLY A 283 -2.77 15.69 5.72
C GLY A 283 -1.59 15.40 4.80
N TYR A 284 -1.69 15.76 3.52
CA TYR A 284 -0.65 15.57 2.52
C TYR A 284 0.22 16.81 2.31
N ASN A 285 -0.21 17.98 2.80
CA ASN A 285 0.54 19.24 2.75
C ASN A 285 1.05 19.64 4.12
N LYS A 286 2.13 20.43 4.15
CA LYS A 286 2.76 20.92 5.40
C LYS A 286 1.82 21.79 6.24
N THR A 287 0.85 22.45 5.61
CA THR A 287 -0.12 23.36 6.25
C THR A 287 -1.47 22.71 6.57
N ASP A 288 -1.63 21.43 6.24
CA ASP A 288 -2.89 20.72 6.51
C ASP A 288 -3.10 20.56 8.02
N PHE A 289 -4.25 21.05 8.50
CA PHE A 289 -4.65 21.03 9.90
C PHE A 289 -6.14 20.72 10.05
N SER A 290 -6.49 19.97 11.08
CA SER A 290 -7.88 19.68 11.47
C SER A 290 -8.01 19.61 12.99
N TRP A 291 -8.81 20.47 13.58
CA TRP A 291 -9.09 20.41 15.02
C TRP A 291 -9.71 19.06 15.44
N ASN A 292 -10.62 18.53 14.65
CA ASN A 292 -11.28 17.25 14.94
C ASN A 292 -10.30 16.09 14.92
N ASP A 293 -9.32 16.09 13.99
CA ASP A 293 -8.33 15.02 13.88
C ASP A 293 -7.22 15.16 14.93
N THR A 294 -6.91 16.39 15.33
CA THR A 294 -5.87 16.68 16.33
C THR A 294 -6.33 16.35 17.75
N LEU A 295 -7.63 16.53 18.05
CA LEU A 295 -8.21 16.29 19.38
C LEU A 295 -8.79 14.88 19.53
N ASP A 296 -9.00 14.13 18.44
CA ASP A 296 -9.49 12.76 18.43
C ASP A 296 -8.40 11.79 18.95
#